data_48600738c47e473154e4e9fce724c302
#
_entry.id   48600738c47e473154e4e9fce724c302
#
_cell.length_a   1.000
_cell.length_b   1.000
_cell.length_c   1.000
_cell.angle_alpha   90.00
_cell.angle_beta   90.00
_cell.angle_gamma   90.00
#
_symmetry.space_group_name_H-M   'P 1'
#
loop_
_entity.id
_entity.type
_entity.pdbx_description
1 polymer ?
#
loop_
_entity_poly.entity_id
_entity_poly.type
_entity_poly.pdbx_seq_one_letter_code
_entity_poly.pdbx_strand_id
1 'polypeptide(L)'
;MKSNERAALVNLKRELEKTLNLVDYRVFGSKARGEESPESDIDVMIEVENYTPEVEALIDELVFEINLDHDCLISAVIFGSKELHEGPLRESPIYRSISREGIRI
;
A
#
# COMPACT_ATOMS: atom_id res chain seq x y z
N MET A 1 -1.43 -15.35 4.58
CA MET A 1 -2.14 -14.12 4.98
C MET A 1 -3.48 -14.51 5.62
N LYS A 2 -3.78 -13.92 6.75
CA LYS A 2 -5.02 -14.21 7.48
C LYS A 2 -6.23 -13.61 6.77
N SER A 3 -7.43 -14.13 7.04
CA SER A 3 -8.65 -13.64 6.38
C SER A 3 -8.98 -12.19 6.75
N ASN A 4 -8.72 -11.77 8.00
CA ASN A 4 -8.91 -10.38 8.41
C ASN A 4 -7.93 -9.45 7.70
N GLU A 5 -6.73 -9.90 7.44
CA GLU A 5 -5.72 -9.12 6.71
C GLU A 5 -6.13 -8.94 5.25
N ARG A 6 -6.61 -9.99 4.63
CA ARG A 6 -7.11 -9.92 3.26
C ARG A 6 -8.32 -8.99 3.15
N ALA A 7 -9.25 -9.07 4.10
CA ALA A 7 -10.41 -8.18 4.14
C ALA A 7 -9.98 -6.72 4.31
N ALA A 8 -8.98 -6.46 5.15
CA ALA A 8 -8.44 -5.13 5.35
C ALA A 8 -7.87 -4.56 4.06
N LEU A 9 -7.10 -5.37 3.32
CA LEU A 9 -6.50 -4.95 2.06
C LEU A 9 -7.55 -4.60 1.01
N VAL A 10 -8.60 -5.40 0.89
CA VAL A 10 -9.69 -5.15 -0.05
C VAL A 10 -10.44 -3.89 0.33
N ASN A 11 -10.74 -3.70 1.60
CA ASN A 11 -11.48 -2.53 2.07
C ASN A 11 -10.66 -1.24 1.92
N LEU A 12 -9.37 -1.29 2.20
CA LEU A 12 -8.49 -0.14 2.01
C LEU A 12 -8.47 0.29 0.54
N LYS A 13 -8.31 -0.67 -0.37
CA LYS A 13 -8.31 -0.39 -1.80
C LYS A 13 -9.62 0.29 -2.22
N ARG A 14 -10.74 -0.25 -1.75
CA ARG A 14 -12.07 0.30 -2.07
C ARG A 14 -12.22 1.74 -1.61
N GLU A 15 -11.78 2.04 -0.37
CA GLU A 15 -11.86 3.40 0.16
C GLU A 15 -10.94 4.35 -0.60
N LEU A 16 -9.74 3.90 -0.96
CA LEU A 16 -8.82 4.71 -1.76
C LEU A 16 -9.40 5.02 -3.13
N GLU A 17 -10.01 4.04 -3.78
CA GLU A 17 -10.65 4.24 -5.10
C GLU A 17 -11.80 5.22 -5.05
N LYS A 18 -12.52 5.30 -3.93
CA LYS A 18 -13.64 6.23 -3.76
C LYS A 18 -13.18 7.68 -3.55
N THR A 19 -12.03 7.88 -2.92
CA THR A 19 -11.59 9.19 -2.44
C THR A 19 -10.46 9.80 -3.24
N LEU A 20 -9.69 8.99 -3.97
CA LEU A 20 -8.48 9.41 -4.67
C LEU A 20 -8.42 8.82 -6.07
N ASN A 21 -7.55 9.38 -6.90
CA ASN A 21 -7.18 8.79 -8.19
C ASN A 21 -6.07 7.77 -7.94
N LEU A 22 -6.47 6.57 -7.54
CA LEU A 22 -5.56 5.47 -7.28
C LEU A 22 -5.05 4.90 -8.61
N VAL A 23 -3.73 4.84 -8.77
CA VAL A 23 -3.09 4.35 -10.00
C VAL A 23 -2.65 2.90 -9.84
N ASP A 24 -2.03 2.56 -8.71
CA ASP A 24 -1.55 1.20 -8.47
C ASP A 24 -1.61 0.89 -6.98
N TYR A 25 -1.75 -0.40 -6.66
CA TYR A 25 -1.92 -0.87 -5.29
C TYR A 25 -1.41 -2.30 -5.22
N ARG A 26 -0.32 -2.52 -4.50
CA ARG A 26 0.33 -3.83 -4.42
C ARG A 26 0.74 -4.18 -3.02
N VAL A 27 0.58 -5.44 -2.66
CA VAL A 27 1.17 -6.02 -1.46
C VAL A 27 2.57 -6.50 -1.82
N PHE A 28 3.55 -6.21 -0.97
CA PHE A 28 4.92 -6.66 -1.18
C PHE A 28 5.52 -7.13 0.16
N GLY A 29 6.79 -7.45 0.18
CA GLY A 29 7.47 -7.88 1.38
C GLY A 29 7.12 -9.31 1.79
N SER A 30 7.29 -9.63 3.09
CA SER A 30 7.15 -10.99 3.59
C SER A 30 5.76 -11.60 3.39
N LYS A 31 4.70 -10.80 3.53
CA LYS A 31 3.32 -11.28 3.30
C LYS A 31 3.12 -11.71 1.85
N ALA A 32 3.68 -10.96 0.90
CA ALA A 32 3.58 -11.31 -0.52
C ALA A 32 4.38 -12.56 -0.85
N ARG A 33 5.51 -12.78 -0.18
CA ARG A 33 6.37 -13.95 -0.41
C ARG A 33 5.90 -15.21 0.31
N GLY A 34 4.92 -15.12 1.19
CA GLY A 34 4.48 -16.24 2.02
C GLY A 34 5.46 -16.61 3.12
N GLU A 35 6.34 -15.69 3.49
CA GLU A 35 7.37 -15.89 4.52
C GLU A 35 7.00 -15.23 5.84
N GLU A 36 5.75 -14.81 5.96
CA GLU A 36 5.31 -14.04 7.11
C GLU A 36 5.29 -14.85 8.41
N SER A 37 5.61 -14.16 9.50
CA SER A 37 5.26 -14.60 10.85
C SER A 37 3.91 -13.97 11.21
N PRO A 38 3.24 -14.45 12.29
CA PRO A 38 1.98 -13.83 12.72
C PRO A 38 2.09 -12.35 13.07
N GLU A 39 3.30 -11.89 13.38
CA GLU A 39 3.57 -10.52 13.82
C GLU A 39 4.07 -9.62 12.69
N SER A 40 4.22 -10.16 11.48
CA SER A 40 4.70 -9.36 10.34
C SER A 40 3.67 -8.33 9.92
N ASP A 41 4.15 -7.11 9.61
CA ASP A 41 3.33 -6.06 9.01
C ASP A 41 2.94 -6.46 7.59
N ILE A 42 1.84 -5.90 7.12
CA ILE A 42 1.42 -6.04 5.73
C ILE A 42 1.96 -4.82 4.98
N ASP A 43 2.97 -5.03 4.15
CA ASP A 43 3.57 -3.95 3.37
C ASP A 43 2.77 -3.70 2.11
N VAL A 44 2.29 -2.47 1.93
CA VAL A 44 1.45 -2.08 0.80
C VAL A 44 2.07 -0.89 0.08
N MET A 45 2.16 -0.98 -1.23
CA MET A 45 2.53 0.16 -2.08
C MET A 45 1.27 0.79 -2.65
N ILE A 46 1.17 2.10 -2.52
CA ILE A 46 0.05 2.90 -3.02
C ILE A 46 0.61 3.96 -3.96
N GLU A 47 0.20 3.93 -5.21
CA GLU A 47 0.55 4.97 -6.17
C GLU A 47 -0.69 5.79 -6.47
N VAL A 48 -0.58 7.12 -6.34
CA VAL A 48 -1.67 8.06 -6.58
C VAL A 48 -1.24 9.06 -7.67
N GLU A 49 -2.23 9.57 -8.42
CA GLU A 49 -1.96 10.51 -9.50
C GLU A 49 -1.38 11.82 -8.98
N ASN A 50 -2.00 12.40 -7.95
CA ASN A 50 -1.55 13.66 -7.36
C ASN A 50 -1.21 13.46 -5.89
N TYR A 51 0.08 13.37 -5.59
CA TYR A 51 0.57 13.17 -4.23
C TYR A 51 0.84 14.53 -3.59
N THR A 52 0.04 14.87 -2.59
CA THR A 52 0.13 16.12 -1.83
C THR A 52 0.13 15.81 -0.33
N PRO A 53 0.53 16.76 0.54
CA PRO A 53 0.42 16.55 1.99
C PRO A 53 -1.00 16.22 2.45
N GLU A 54 -2.01 16.79 1.80
CA GLU A 54 -3.41 16.51 2.13
C GLU A 54 -3.80 15.07 1.77
N VAL A 55 -3.33 14.59 0.63
CA VAL A 55 -3.55 13.21 0.19
C VAL A 55 -2.84 12.24 1.14
N GLU A 56 -1.60 12.54 1.52
CA GLU A 56 -0.86 11.72 2.47
C GLU A 56 -1.60 11.58 3.80
N ALA A 57 -2.08 12.71 4.33
CA ALA A 57 -2.83 12.72 5.59
C ALA A 57 -4.11 11.88 5.48
N LEU A 58 -4.81 11.98 4.36
CA LEU A 58 -6.02 11.20 4.12
C LEU A 58 -5.73 9.70 4.07
N ILE A 59 -4.68 9.31 3.38
CA ILE A 59 -4.27 7.89 3.31
C ILE A 59 -3.89 7.37 4.69
N ASP A 60 -3.10 8.14 5.45
CA ASP A 60 -2.69 7.76 6.79
C ASP A 60 -3.90 7.54 7.70
N GLU A 61 -4.91 8.40 7.61
CA GLU A 61 -6.13 8.26 8.39
C GLU A 61 -6.91 7.01 7.99
N LEU A 62 -7.05 6.74 6.69
CA LEU A 62 -7.72 5.54 6.20
C LEU A 62 -7.00 4.27 6.65
N VAL A 63 -5.69 4.23 6.55
CA VAL A 63 -4.89 3.08 6.99
C VAL A 63 -5.07 2.86 8.49
N PHE A 64 -5.03 3.93 9.29
CA PHE A 64 -5.24 3.83 10.73
C PHE A 64 -6.61 3.22 11.07
N GLU A 65 -7.67 3.72 10.44
CA GLU A 65 -9.03 3.21 10.67
C GLU A 65 -9.18 1.74 10.25
N ILE A 66 -8.64 1.39 9.08
CA ILE A 66 -8.68 0.01 8.58
C ILE A 66 -7.94 -0.93 9.53
N ASN A 67 -6.76 -0.52 10.02
CA ASN A 67 -5.99 -1.33 10.97
C ASN A 67 -6.78 -1.59 12.25
N LEU A 68 -7.46 -0.57 12.78
CA LEU A 68 -8.28 -0.73 13.98
C LEU A 68 -9.47 -1.66 13.72
N ASP A 69 -10.17 -1.45 12.61
CA ASP A 69 -11.39 -2.22 12.30
C ASP A 69 -11.12 -3.69 12.03
N HIS A 70 -9.95 -4.02 11.52
CA HIS A 70 -9.61 -5.38 11.09
C HIS A 70 -8.58 -6.07 12.00
N ASP A 71 -8.15 -5.41 13.06
CA ASP A 71 -7.15 -5.94 13.99
C ASP A 71 -5.90 -6.44 13.24
N CYS A 72 -5.33 -5.58 12.43
CA CYS A 72 -4.12 -5.88 11.66
C CYS A 72 -3.22 -4.66 11.59
N LEU A 73 -2.05 -4.80 10.97
CA LEU A 73 -1.09 -3.71 10.83
C LEU A 73 -0.62 -3.61 9.39
N ILE A 74 -1.25 -2.71 8.64
CA ILE A 74 -0.82 -2.34 7.30
C ILE A 74 0.18 -1.18 7.42
N SER A 75 1.31 -1.32 6.74
CA SER A 75 2.33 -0.29 6.62
C SER A 75 2.37 0.13 5.16
N ALA A 76 2.05 1.39 4.89
CA ALA A 76 1.93 1.88 3.52
C ALA A 76 3.14 2.70 3.08
N VAL A 77 3.57 2.48 1.83
CA VAL A 77 4.54 3.31 1.13
C VAL A 77 3.78 3.97 -0.01
N ILE A 78 3.84 5.30 -0.07
CA ILE A 78 3.04 6.08 -1.02
C ILE A 78 3.94 6.73 -2.05
N PHE A 79 3.58 6.60 -3.34
CA PHE A 79 4.27 7.27 -4.44
C PHE A 79 3.27 8.13 -5.23
N GLY A 80 3.74 9.31 -5.67
CA GLY A 80 3.04 10.07 -6.69
C GLY A 80 3.49 9.59 -8.06
N SER A 81 2.56 9.47 -9.01
CA SER A 81 2.87 8.99 -10.36
C SER A 81 3.92 9.84 -11.05
N LYS A 82 3.82 11.16 -10.91
CA LYS A 82 4.79 12.07 -11.53
C LYS A 82 6.20 11.84 -11.00
N GLU A 83 6.35 11.83 -9.69
CA GLU A 83 7.65 11.65 -9.03
C GLU A 83 8.24 10.28 -9.34
N LEU A 84 7.38 9.28 -9.47
CA LEU A 84 7.80 7.91 -9.75
C LEU A 84 8.30 7.74 -11.19
N HIS A 85 7.56 8.31 -12.15
CA HIS A 85 7.85 8.10 -13.58
C HIS A 85 8.75 9.14 -14.22
N GLU A 86 8.83 10.34 -13.65
CA GLU A 86 9.66 11.42 -14.18
C GLU A 86 10.95 11.66 -13.39
N GLY A 87 11.10 11.00 -12.23
CA GLY A 87 12.26 11.13 -11.36
C GLY A 87 13.00 9.80 -11.18
N PRO A 88 13.98 9.77 -10.28
CA PRO A 88 14.79 8.57 -10.04
C PRO A 88 14.16 7.54 -9.12
N LEU A 89 12.97 7.79 -8.56
CA LEU A 89 12.35 6.90 -7.57
C LEU A 89 12.12 5.48 -8.08
N ARG A 90 11.82 5.31 -9.37
CA ARG A 90 11.60 3.98 -9.93
C ARG A 90 12.86 3.12 -9.93
N GLU A 91 14.03 3.72 -9.74
CA GLU A 91 15.30 3.02 -9.65
C GLU A 91 15.70 2.72 -8.21
N SER A 92 14.89 3.18 -7.23
CA SER A 92 15.17 2.93 -5.83
C SER A 92 15.06 1.43 -5.51
N PRO A 93 15.84 0.92 -4.54
CA PRO A 93 15.77 -0.50 -4.17
C PRO A 93 14.38 -0.94 -3.74
N ILE A 94 13.64 -0.11 -3.01
CA ILE A 94 12.29 -0.47 -2.56
C ILE A 94 11.34 -0.60 -3.74
N TYR A 95 11.38 0.33 -4.71
CA TYR A 95 10.48 0.24 -5.85
C TYR A 95 10.82 -0.94 -6.75
N ARG A 96 12.11 -1.26 -6.90
CA ARG A 96 12.54 -2.43 -7.65
C ARG A 96 12.01 -3.73 -7.03
N SER A 97 12.05 -3.82 -5.69
CA SER A 97 11.47 -4.97 -4.98
C SER A 97 9.97 -5.06 -5.20
N ILE A 98 9.26 -3.93 -5.13
CA ILE A 98 7.83 -3.87 -5.37
C ILE A 98 7.49 -4.32 -6.78
N SER A 99 8.23 -3.84 -7.78
CA SER A 99 8.00 -4.20 -9.19
C SER A 99 8.23 -5.69 -9.44
N ARG A 100 9.23 -6.27 -8.77
CA ARG A 100 9.60 -7.67 -8.96
C ARG A 100 8.66 -8.64 -8.26
N GLU A 101 8.27 -8.34 -7.03
CA GLU A 101 7.52 -9.28 -6.18
C GLU A 101 6.16 -8.77 -5.70
N GLY A 102 5.78 -7.55 -6.03
CA GLY A 102 4.50 -6.99 -5.61
C GLY A 102 3.31 -7.67 -6.26
N ILE A 103 2.28 -7.92 -5.46
CA ILE A 103 1.06 -8.60 -5.90
C ILE A 103 -0.09 -7.60 -5.87
N ARG A 104 -0.77 -7.44 -7.01
CA ARG A 104 -1.98 -6.60 -7.07
C ARG A 104 -3.16 -7.35 -6.48
N ILE A 105 -3.93 -6.63 -5.68
CA ILE A 105 -5.12 -7.18 -5.03
C ILE A 105 -6.38 -6.83 -5.84
#